data_5e5c23a95e2e532ed1c2371e8406a343
#
_entry.id   5e5c23a95e2e532ed1c2371e8406a343
#
_cell.length_a   1.000
_cell.length_b   1.000
_cell.length_c   1.000
_cell.angle_alpha   90.00
_cell.angle_beta   90.00
_cell.angle_gamma   90.00
#
_symmetry.space_group_name_H-M   'P 1'
#
loop_
_entity.id
_entity.type
_entity.pdbx_description
1 polymer ?
#
loop_
_entity_poly.entity_id
_entity_poly.type
_entity_poly.pdbx_seq_one_letter_code
_entity_poly.pdbx_strand_id
1 'polypeptide(L)'
;MCGAELHSLPEGVQRVAQALQQSGHAHMPVMLSDAARTAQEAADGLGVQLGQIAKSVIFRRKADDVAVLVVTSGDRRVDEKKVSALVGKVGRADAEFVKAKTGFTIGGVSP
;
A
#
# COMPACT_ATOMS: atom_id res chain seq x y z
N MET A 1 -4.14 -1.71 21.14
CA MET A 1 -3.13 -2.78 20.95
C MET A 1 -2.03 -2.61 21.97
N CYS A 2 -1.65 -3.67 22.66
CA CYS A 2 -0.56 -3.62 23.61
C CYS A 2 0.79 -3.90 22.89
N GLY A 3 1.92 -3.63 23.60
CA GLY A 3 3.24 -3.82 23.04
C GLY A 3 3.56 -5.26 22.62
N ALA A 4 3.03 -6.25 23.34
CA ALA A 4 3.24 -7.66 23.01
C ALA A 4 2.55 -8.04 21.70
N GLU A 5 1.35 -7.51 21.44
CA GLU A 5 0.63 -7.73 20.19
C GLU A 5 1.37 -7.08 19.03
N LEU A 6 1.87 -5.86 19.22
CA LEU A 6 2.65 -5.14 18.22
C LEU A 6 3.89 -5.95 17.81
N HIS A 7 4.63 -6.49 18.76
CA HIS A 7 5.85 -7.27 18.50
C HIS A 7 5.58 -8.60 17.80
N SER A 8 4.36 -9.14 17.90
CA SER A 8 3.99 -10.39 17.22
C SER A 8 3.57 -10.20 15.77
N LEU A 9 3.40 -8.95 15.32
CA LEU A 9 2.99 -8.63 13.94
C LEU A 9 4.18 -8.76 12.97
N PRO A 10 3.90 -9.00 11.67
CA PRO A 10 4.95 -8.94 10.65
C PRO A 10 5.67 -7.59 10.65
N GLU A 11 6.93 -7.58 10.26
CA GLU A 11 7.77 -6.37 10.29
C GLU A 11 7.15 -5.19 9.55
N GLY A 12 6.61 -5.41 8.35
CA GLY A 12 5.96 -4.35 7.59
C GLY A 12 4.77 -3.74 8.33
N VAL A 13 3.97 -4.57 8.98
CA VAL A 13 2.82 -4.14 9.78
C VAL A 13 3.29 -3.36 11.01
N GLN A 14 4.36 -3.81 11.66
CA GLN A 14 4.95 -3.09 12.80
C GLN A 14 5.41 -1.68 12.40
N ARG A 15 6.01 -1.53 11.24
CA ARG A 15 6.46 -0.23 10.73
C ARG A 15 5.29 0.72 10.52
N VAL A 16 4.19 0.24 9.96
CA VAL A 16 2.97 1.02 9.76
C VAL A 16 2.36 1.40 11.11
N ALA A 17 2.28 0.45 12.05
CA ALA A 17 1.74 0.70 13.37
C ALA A 17 2.53 1.78 14.11
N GLN A 18 3.85 1.73 14.03
CA GLN A 18 4.72 2.75 14.64
C GLN A 18 4.52 4.12 14.00
N ALA A 19 4.41 4.18 12.67
CA ALA A 19 4.18 5.43 11.95
C ALA A 19 2.83 6.05 12.34
N LEU A 20 1.79 5.25 12.47
CA LEU A 20 0.47 5.70 12.91
C LEU A 20 0.51 6.24 14.34
N GLN A 21 1.19 5.54 15.25
CA GLN A 21 1.38 6.00 16.62
C GLN A 21 2.09 7.34 16.70
N GLN A 22 3.19 7.47 15.97
CA GLN A 22 3.98 8.70 15.94
C GLN A 22 3.22 9.87 15.35
N SER A 23 2.29 9.60 14.43
CA SER A 23 1.41 10.62 13.83
C SER A 23 0.21 10.98 14.72
N GLY A 24 0.02 10.28 15.84
CA GLY A 24 -1.14 10.49 16.70
C GLY A 24 -2.44 9.94 16.13
N HIS A 25 -2.37 8.96 15.23
CA HIS A 25 -3.56 8.36 14.63
C HIS A 25 -4.29 7.47 15.62
N ALA A 26 -5.62 7.54 15.62
CA ALA A 26 -6.46 6.82 16.58
C ALA A 26 -6.60 5.32 16.31
N HIS A 27 -6.33 4.88 15.10
CA HIS A 27 -6.49 3.49 14.69
C HIS A 27 -5.16 2.81 14.39
N MET A 28 -5.12 1.50 14.59
CA MET A 28 -3.96 0.66 14.34
C MET A 28 -4.29 -0.35 13.24
N PRO A 29 -3.26 -0.93 12.57
CA PRO A 29 -3.50 -2.00 11.62
C PRO A 29 -4.20 -3.18 12.27
N VAL A 30 -5.09 -3.80 11.53
CA VAL A 30 -5.84 -4.98 11.95
C VAL A 30 -5.46 -6.14 11.04
N MET A 31 -5.08 -7.28 11.63
CA MET A 31 -4.81 -8.48 10.87
C MET A 31 -6.13 -9.19 10.55
N LEU A 32 -6.34 -9.48 9.27
CA LEU A 32 -7.49 -10.26 8.86
C LEU A 32 -7.25 -11.74 9.15
N SER A 33 -8.33 -12.49 9.41
CA SER A 33 -8.24 -13.93 9.71
C SER A 33 -7.72 -14.73 8.52
N ASP A 34 -8.03 -14.28 7.29
CA ASP A 34 -7.56 -14.89 6.05
C ASP A 34 -6.67 -13.90 5.30
N ALA A 35 -5.68 -14.43 4.59
CA ALA A 35 -4.80 -13.59 3.78
C ALA A 35 -5.59 -12.95 2.63
N ALA A 36 -5.53 -11.63 2.54
CA ALA A 36 -6.16 -10.86 1.47
C ALA A 36 -5.10 -10.48 0.44
N ARG A 37 -5.08 -11.17 -0.70
CA ARG A 37 -4.11 -10.93 -1.77
C ARG A 37 -4.63 -9.99 -2.84
N THR A 38 -5.95 -9.82 -2.91
CA THR A 38 -6.60 -8.94 -3.85
C THR A 38 -7.47 -7.93 -3.11
N ALA A 39 -7.82 -6.83 -3.79
CA ALA A 39 -8.73 -5.84 -3.23
C ALA A 39 -10.11 -6.46 -2.91
N GLN A 40 -10.57 -7.40 -3.76
CA GLN A 40 -11.85 -8.07 -3.53
C GLN A 40 -11.81 -8.93 -2.27
N GLU A 41 -10.74 -9.69 -2.06
CA GLU A 41 -10.58 -10.49 -0.85
C GLU A 41 -10.53 -9.63 0.41
N ALA A 42 -9.86 -8.48 0.33
CA ALA A 42 -9.83 -7.52 1.44
C ALA A 42 -11.21 -6.96 1.73
N ALA A 43 -11.97 -6.60 0.69
CA ALA A 43 -13.34 -6.10 0.84
C ALA A 43 -14.24 -7.15 1.48
N ASP A 44 -14.13 -8.39 1.04
CA ASP A 44 -14.92 -9.51 1.57
C ASP A 44 -14.58 -9.74 3.05
N GLY A 45 -13.29 -9.74 3.39
CA GLY A 45 -12.83 -9.94 4.76
C GLY A 45 -13.24 -8.84 5.73
N LEU A 46 -13.39 -7.61 5.23
CA LEU A 46 -13.79 -6.46 6.05
C LEU A 46 -15.30 -6.19 6.00
N GLY A 47 -16.04 -6.87 5.13
CA GLY A 47 -17.46 -6.64 4.97
C GLY A 47 -17.79 -5.27 4.37
N VAL A 48 -16.95 -4.79 3.46
CA VAL A 48 -17.12 -3.50 2.78
C VAL A 48 -17.18 -3.70 1.27
N GLN A 49 -17.55 -2.63 0.55
CA GLN A 49 -17.58 -2.64 -0.91
C GLN A 49 -16.17 -2.49 -1.48
N LEU A 50 -15.95 -3.04 -2.66
CA LEU A 50 -14.65 -3.00 -3.34
C LEU A 50 -14.13 -1.57 -3.50
N GLY A 51 -15.00 -0.63 -3.82
CA GLY A 51 -14.64 0.79 -3.98
C GLY A 51 -14.19 1.47 -2.70
N GLN A 52 -14.45 0.86 -1.55
CA GLN A 52 -14.01 1.38 -0.24
C GLN A 52 -12.60 0.94 0.13
N ILE A 53 -11.99 0.05 -0.64
CA ILE A 53 -10.60 -0.37 -0.44
C ILE A 53 -9.68 0.63 -1.10
N ALA A 54 -8.71 1.15 -0.35
CA ALA A 54 -7.63 1.96 -0.88
C ALA A 54 -6.45 1.05 -1.20
N LYS A 55 -5.93 1.13 -2.41
CA LYS A 55 -4.76 0.36 -2.79
C LYS A 55 -3.63 1.27 -3.24
N SER A 56 -2.41 0.92 -2.86
CA SER A 56 -1.20 1.66 -3.21
C SER A 56 -0.54 0.99 -4.41
N VAL A 57 -0.30 1.77 -5.45
CA VAL A 57 0.35 1.30 -6.69
C VAL A 57 1.63 2.10 -6.88
N ILE A 58 2.74 1.41 -7.09
CA ILE A 58 4.04 2.04 -7.32
C ILE A 58 4.34 2.01 -8.80
N PHE A 59 4.70 3.17 -9.33
CA PHE A 59 5.24 3.34 -10.68
C PHE A 59 6.69 3.79 -10.60
N ARG A 60 7.43 3.55 -11.66
CA ARG A 60 8.80 4.03 -11.81
C ARG A 60 8.80 5.22 -12.78
N ARG A 61 9.28 6.37 -12.33
CA ARG A 61 9.48 7.52 -13.20
C ARG A 61 10.70 7.26 -14.08
N LYS A 62 10.49 7.23 -15.38
CA LYS A 62 11.51 6.74 -16.32
C LYS A 62 12.76 7.61 -16.41
N ALA A 63 12.61 8.92 -16.17
CA ALA A 63 13.72 9.85 -16.29
C ALA A 63 14.82 9.63 -15.24
N ASP A 64 14.46 9.24 -14.02
CA ASP A 64 15.39 9.21 -12.88
C ASP A 64 15.17 8.04 -11.92
N ASP A 65 14.34 7.06 -12.30
CA ASP A 65 14.04 5.88 -11.49
C ASP A 65 13.49 6.22 -10.09
N VAL A 66 12.76 7.32 -9.97
CA VAL A 66 12.08 7.69 -8.72
C VAL A 66 10.78 6.92 -8.61
N ALA A 67 10.50 6.42 -7.40
CA ALA A 67 9.24 5.75 -7.11
C ALA A 67 8.10 6.77 -7.00
N VAL A 68 6.99 6.49 -7.68
CA VAL A 68 5.79 7.31 -7.64
C VAL A 68 4.67 6.47 -7.05
N LEU A 69 4.13 6.91 -5.91
CA LEU A 69 3.02 6.22 -5.25
C LEU A 69 1.70 6.84 -5.69
N VAL A 70 0.78 5.99 -6.14
CA VAL A 70 -0.59 6.40 -6.45
C VAL A 70 -1.54 5.59 -5.57
N VAL A 71 -2.36 6.27 -4.80
CA VAL A 71 -3.42 5.62 -4.01
C VAL A 71 -4.71 5.71 -4.80
N THR A 72 -5.32 4.56 -5.04
CA THR A 72 -6.57 4.47 -5.81
C THR A 72 -7.55 3.53 -5.13
N SER A 73 -8.84 3.68 -5.45
CA SER A 73 -9.85 2.77 -4.90
C SER A 73 -9.75 1.39 -5.55
N GLY A 74 -10.22 0.36 -4.84
CA GLY A 74 -10.08 -1.03 -5.29
C GLY A 74 -10.84 -1.36 -6.56
N ASP A 75 -11.86 -0.56 -6.93
CA ASP A 75 -12.66 -0.76 -8.14
C ASP A 75 -12.20 0.08 -9.33
N ARG A 76 -11.08 0.76 -9.22
CA ARG A 76 -10.54 1.65 -10.26
C ARG A 76 -9.14 1.22 -10.67
N ARG A 77 -8.78 1.59 -11.90
CA ARG A 77 -7.41 1.47 -12.41
C ARG A 77 -6.77 2.84 -12.49
N VAL A 78 -5.47 2.87 -12.23
CA VAL A 78 -4.69 4.10 -12.40
C VAL A 78 -4.56 4.42 -13.89
N ASP A 79 -4.85 5.65 -14.26
CA ASP A 79 -4.61 6.15 -15.61
C ASP A 79 -3.17 6.66 -15.70
N GLU A 80 -2.30 5.85 -16.27
CA GLU A 80 -0.87 6.19 -16.37
C GLU A 80 -0.60 7.44 -17.18
N LYS A 81 -1.45 7.74 -18.16
CA LYS A 81 -1.31 8.96 -18.96
C LYS A 81 -1.53 10.21 -18.12
N LYS A 82 -2.54 10.18 -17.24
CA LYS A 82 -2.79 11.28 -16.32
C LYS A 82 -1.68 11.45 -15.31
N VAL A 83 -1.15 10.34 -14.77
CA VAL A 83 -0.02 10.38 -13.85
C VAL A 83 1.21 10.94 -14.54
N SER A 84 1.49 10.49 -15.77
CA SER A 84 2.63 10.99 -16.55
C SER A 84 2.52 12.48 -16.83
N ALA A 85 1.31 13.00 -17.04
CA ALA A 85 1.10 14.43 -17.26
C ALA A 85 1.44 15.25 -16.01
N LEU A 86 1.29 14.68 -14.82
CA LEU A 86 1.54 15.37 -13.55
C LEU A 86 3.00 15.30 -13.10
N VAL A 87 3.64 14.15 -13.24
CA VAL A 87 4.94 13.89 -12.63
C VAL A 87 6.05 13.52 -13.63
N GLY A 88 5.73 13.44 -14.91
CA GLY A 88 6.64 12.95 -15.95
C GLY A 88 6.37 11.49 -16.26
N LYS A 89 6.94 11.00 -17.38
CA LYS A 89 6.64 9.68 -17.90
C LYS A 89 6.94 8.59 -16.88
N VAL A 90 5.95 7.76 -16.58
CA VAL A 90 6.06 6.64 -15.66
C VAL A 90 5.88 5.31 -16.40
N GLY A 91 6.41 4.26 -15.82
CA GLY A 91 6.26 2.91 -16.31
C GLY A 91 6.08 1.94 -15.16
N ARG A 92 5.97 0.67 -15.52
CA ARG A 92 5.78 -0.41 -14.55
C ARG A 92 7.00 -0.53 -13.63
N ALA A 93 6.75 -0.69 -12.33
CA ALA A 93 7.77 -1.00 -11.34
C ALA A 93 7.71 -2.51 -11.06
N ASP A 94 8.87 -3.18 -11.09
CA ASP A 94 8.93 -4.59 -10.74
C ASP A 94 9.04 -4.79 -9.21
N ALA A 95 8.96 -6.04 -8.78
CA ALA A 95 8.96 -6.37 -7.35
C ALA A 95 10.27 -5.93 -6.65
N GLU A 96 11.39 -6.08 -7.32
CA GLU A 96 12.69 -5.69 -6.79
C GLU A 96 12.78 -4.17 -6.59
N PHE A 97 12.34 -3.40 -7.57
CA PHE A 97 12.30 -1.94 -7.49
C PHE A 97 11.40 -1.49 -6.35
N VAL A 98 10.20 -2.06 -6.22
CA VAL A 98 9.26 -1.71 -5.16
C VAL A 98 9.87 -1.98 -3.79
N LYS A 99 10.49 -3.14 -3.60
CA LYS A 99 11.13 -3.48 -2.32
C LYS A 99 12.29 -2.54 -2.00
N ALA A 100 13.13 -2.24 -2.98
CA ALA A 100 14.29 -1.36 -2.79
C ALA A 100 13.89 0.07 -2.45
N LYS A 101 12.83 0.58 -3.07
CA LYS A 101 12.41 1.98 -2.90
C LYS A 101 11.49 2.21 -1.72
N THR A 102 10.66 1.24 -1.36
CA THR A 102 9.65 1.41 -0.31
C THR A 102 9.94 0.63 0.96
N GLY A 103 10.72 -0.44 0.85
CA GLY A 103 10.91 -1.39 1.95
C GLY A 103 9.74 -2.35 2.14
N PHE A 104 8.70 -2.23 1.33
CA PHE A 104 7.53 -3.12 1.35
C PHE A 104 7.53 -4.04 0.13
N THR A 105 6.83 -5.16 0.24
CA THR A 105 6.67 -6.10 -0.86
C THR A 105 5.59 -5.58 -1.83
N ILE A 106 5.79 -5.80 -3.13
CA ILE A 106 4.78 -5.44 -4.14
C ILE A 106 3.43 -6.06 -3.78
N GLY A 107 2.37 -5.26 -3.89
CA GLY A 107 1.03 -5.66 -3.45
C GLY A 107 0.76 -5.43 -1.96
N GLY A 108 1.78 -5.09 -1.17
CA GLY A 108 1.67 -4.81 0.27
C GLY A 108 2.31 -3.50 0.68
N VAL A 109 2.30 -2.51 -0.20
CA VAL A 109 2.89 -1.19 0.08
C VAL A 109 1.91 -0.34 0.88
N SER A 110 2.38 0.22 1.99
CA SER A 110 1.60 1.18 2.78
C SER A 110 1.51 2.53 2.05
N PRO A 111 0.37 3.19 2.11
CA PRO A 111 0.24 4.55 1.57
C PRO A 111 1.01 5.60 2.37
#